data_eba8cdfcc753ee7624a9cceacc8cc5ed
#
_entry.id   eba8cdfcc753ee7624a9cceacc8cc5ed
#
_cell.length_a   1.000
_cell.length_b   1.000
_cell.length_c   1.000
_cell.angle_alpha   90.00
_cell.angle_beta   90.00
_cell.angle_gamma   90.00
#
_symmetry.space_group_name_H-M   'P 1'
#
loop_
_entity.id
_entity.type
_entity.pdbx_description
1 polymer ?
#
loop_
_entity_poly.entity_id
_entity_poly.type
_entity_poly.pdbx_seq_one_letter_code
_entity_poly.pdbx_strand_id
1 'polypeptide(L)'
;VTTASAPSKPVLSLGDRVFSRSALFAGSMILVTLAAVAIFLIVRSLPAFVATDESASLLSSNFWAYVGPLVFGTVWAAALALALALPLAIGIALFISHYAPRQLAQVLGYIVDLLAAVPSVVFGLWGIGVLAPAAQPIYAWLNEHLGWIPLFGGVVTGTGRTILTAALVLAVMILPIMTAICREIFLQAPVLHKEAALALGATRWEMIRLAVLPFGRPGIISAAMLGLGRALGETMAVAMVLSATGVVSFKLLTSENPSTIAANIALAFPEAYGENINVLIATGLILFIVTFLVNALARWIISRRAEFNAAD
;
A
#
# COMPACT_ATOMS: atom_id res chain seq x y z
N VAL A 1 -7.40 -36.10 -49.81
CA VAL A 1 -8.13 -35.97 -48.53
C VAL A 1 -7.15 -36.25 -47.43
N THR A 2 -6.48 -35.21 -46.89
CA THR A 2 -5.58 -35.29 -45.76
C THR A 2 -6.40 -35.27 -44.46
N THR A 3 -6.50 -36.44 -43.83
CA THR A 3 -7.09 -36.57 -42.48
C THR A 3 -6.20 -35.87 -41.48
N ALA A 4 -6.63 -34.72 -40.96
CA ALA A 4 -5.96 -34.05 -39.83
C ALA A 4 -6.07 -34.97 -38.61
N SER A 5 -4.90 -35.46 -38.12
CA SER A 5 -4.82 -36.23 -36.90
C SER A 5 -5.20 -35.32 -35.70
N ALA A 6 -6.14 -35.79 -34.89
CA ALA A 6 -6.51 -35.10 -33.64
C ALA A 6 -5.27 -34.91 -32.75
N PRO A 7 -5.12 -33.76 -32.07
CA PRO A 7 -3.97 -33.52 -31.19
C PRO A 7 -3.94 -34.56 -30.06
N SER A 8 -2.87 -35.33 -30.01
CA SER A 8 -2.63 -36.31 -28.94
C SER A 8 -2.60 -35.61 -27.59
N LYS A 9 -3.39 -36.07 -26.61
CA LYS A 9 -3.34 -35.58 -25.23
C LYS A 9 -1.91 -35.71 -24.70
N PRO A 10 -1.34 -34.66 -24.11
CA PRO A 10 0.03 -34.73 -23.58
C PRO A 10 0.10 -35.84 -22.50
N VAL A 11 1.05 -36.74 -22.69
CA VAL A 11 1.33 -37.81 -21.69
C VAL A 11 2.05 -37.14 -20.52
N LEU A 12 1.30 -36.86 -19.46
CA LEU A 12 1.83 -36.31 -18.22
C LEU A 12 2.78 -37.31 -17.55
N SER A 13 4.04 -36.92 -17.33
CA SER A 13 5.02 -37.71 -16.59
C SER A 13 4.60 -37.86 -15.13
N LEU A 14 5.18 -38.87 -14.44
CA LEU A 14 4.96 -39.02 -13.00
C LEU A 14 5.32 -37.74 -12.21
N GLY A 15 6.42 -37.08 -12.61
CA GLY A 15 6.84 -35.80 -12.03
C GLY A 15 5.80 -34.68 -12.21
N ASP A 16 5.20 -34.58 -13.40
CA ASP A 16 4.16 -33.56 -13.67
C ASP A 16 2.91 -33.77 -12.81
N ARG A 17 2.54 -35.06 -12.59
CA ARG A 17 1.39 -35.40 -11.73
C ARG A 17 1.64 -35.07 -10.26
N VAL A 18 2.85 -35.39 -9.77
CA VAL A 18 3.25 -35.06 -8.39
C VAL A 18 3.29 -33.54 -8.20
N PHE A 19 3.95 -32.82 -9.12
CA PHE A 19 4.03 -31.37 -9.08
C PHE A 19 2.63 -30.71 -9.13
N SER A 20 1.78 -31.13 -10.06
CA SER A 20 0.42 -30.59 -10.19
C SER A 20 -0.41 -30.81 -8.93
N ARG A 21 -0.32 -32.02 -8.32
CA ARG A 21 -1.04 -32.32 -7.07
C ARG A 21 -0.50 -31.54 -5.88
N SER A 22 0.83 -31.41 -5.77
CA SER A 22 1.43 -30.63 -4.68
C SER A 22 1.12 -29.14 -4.82
N ALA A 23 1.12 -28.58 -6.04
CA ALA A 23 0.72 -27.21 -6.29
C ALA A 23 -0.76 -26.95 -5.97
N LEU A 24 -1.64 -27.90 -6.36
CA LEU A 24 -3.07 -27.83 -6.03
C LEU A 24 -3.31 -27.93 -4.52
N PHE A 25 -2.61 -28.84 -3.84
CA PHE A 25 -2.66 -28.97 -2.37
C PHE A 25 -2.19 -27.68 -1.68
N ALA A 26 -1.05 -27.13 -2.08
CA ALA A 26 -0.54 -25.88 -1.51
C ALA A 26 -1.51 -24.71 -1.75
N GLY A 27 -2.07 -24.58 -2.96
CA GLY A 27 -3.08 -23.56 -3.28
C GLY A 27 -4.37 -23.72 -2.48
N SER A 28 -4.87 -24.97 -2.34
CA SER A 28 -6.07 -25.24 -1.51
C SER A 28 -5.81 -24.98 -0.03
N MET A 29 -4.63 -25.32 0.48
CA MET A 29 -4.24 -25.06 1.86
C MET A 29 -4.22 -23.56 2.19
N ILE A 30 -3.73 -22.72 1.30
CA ILE A 30 -3.76 -21.25 1.46
C ILE A 30 -5.22 -20.77 1.56
N LEU A 31 -6.10 -21.24 0.66
CA LEU A 31 -7.52 -20.85 0.70
C LEU A 31 -8.21 -21.30 1.97
N VAL A 32 -7.97 -22.54 2.42
CA VAL A 32 -8.52 -23.06 3.68
C VAL A 32 -8.05 -22.24 4.87
N THR A 33 -6.75 -21.90 4.92
CA THR A 33 -6.19 -21.08 6.01
C THR A 33 -6.82 -19.69 6.03
N LEU A 34 -6.94 -19.03 4.86
CA LEU A 34 -7.59 -17.72 4.77
C LEU A 34 -9.07 -17.77 5.18
N ALA A 35 -9.80 -18.82 4.78
CA ALA A 35 -11.18 -19.01 5.19
C ALA A 35 -11.29 -19.24 6.70
N ALA A 36 -10.41 -20.05 7.28
CA ALA A 36 -10.37 -20.31 8.71
C ALA A 36 -10.10 -19.02 9.51
N VAL A 37 -9.14 -18.21 9.07
CA VAL A 37 -8.85 -16.88 9.68
C VAL A 37 -10.06 -15.96 9.57
N ALA A 38 -10.71 -15.89 8.40
CA ALA A 38 -11.89 -15.07 8.21
C ALA A 38 -13.05 -15.49 9.12
N ILE A 39 -13.31 -16.80 9.23
CA ILE A 39 -14.34 -17.36 10.13
C ILE A 39 -14.00 -17.04 11.58
N PHE A 40 -12.74 -17.23 11.99
CA PHE A 40 -12.28 -16.90 13.34
C PHE A 40 -12.53 -15.41 13.66
N LEU A 41 -12.13 -14.51 12.77
CA LEU A 41 -12.33 -13.06 12.94
C LEU A 41 -13.83 -12.74 13.07
N ILE A 42 -14.68 -13.30 12.20
CA ILE A 42 -16.12 -13.06 12.23
C ILE A 42 -16.72 -13.54 13.57
N VAL A 43 -16.46 -14.78 13.97
CA VAL A 43 -17.03 -15.36 15.20
C VAL A 43 -16.59 -14.59 16.44
N ARG A 44 -15.31 -14.24 16.53
CA ARG A 44 -14.76 -13.52 17.69
C ARG A 44 -15.10 -12.02 17.71
N SER A 45 -15.48 -11.44 16.59
CA SER A 45 -15.89 -10.04 16.51
C SER A 45 -17.35 -9.80 16.89
N LEU A 46 -18.22 -10.83 16.85
CA LEU A 46 -19.65 -10.67 17.11
C LEU A 46 -19.96 -9.98 18.46
N PRO A 47 -19.33 -10.33 19.60
CA PRO A 47 -19.59 -9.66 20.86
C PRO A 47 -19.26 -8.17 20.84
N ALA A 48 -18.21 -7.78 20.11
CA ALA A 48 -17.77 -6.39 20.06
C ALA A 48 -18.79 -5.42 19.44
N PHE A 49 -19.65 -5.89 18.54
CA PHE A 49 -20.66 -5.05 17.91
C PHE A 49 -21.81 -4.65 18.83
N VAL A 50 -22.01 -5.38 19.91
CA VAL A 50 -23.01 -5.09 20.94
C VAL A 50 -22.38 -4.64 22.26
N ALA A 51 -21.05 -4.56 22.32
CA ALA A 51 -20.32 -4.10 23.48
C ALA A 51 -20.55 -2.60 23.73
N THR A 52 -20.60 -2.23 24.99
CA THR A 52 -20.75 -0.85 25.48
C THR A 52 -19.49 -0.44 26.25
N ASP A 53 -19.38 0.85 26.58
CA ASP A 53 -18.32 1.40 27.43
C ASP A 53 -18.23 0.75 28.82
N GLU A 54 -19.36 0.25 29.35
CA GLU A 54 -19.38 -0.51 30.62
C GLU A 54 -18.70 -1.88 30.48
N SER A 55 -18.81 -2.55 29.31
CA SER A 55 -18.27 -3.88 29.08
C SER A 55 -16.84 -3.89 28.52
N ALA A 56 -16.44 -2.82 27.81
CA ALA A 56 -15.13 -2.70 27.17
C ALA A 56 -14.56 -1.30 27.38
N SER A 57 -13.51 -1.18 28.17
CA SER A 57 -12.87 0.11 28.53
C SER A 57 -12.21 0.84 27.37
N LEU A 58 -11.97 0.15 26.25
CA LEU A 58 -11.48 0.78 25.00
C LEU A 58 -12.54 1.60 24.29
N LEU A 59 -13.83 1.34 24.56
CA LEU A 59 -14.94 2.07 23.95
C LEU A 59 -15.26 3.33 24.76
N SER A 60 -15.43 4.46 24.06
CA SER A 60 -15.90 5.69 24.68
C SER A 60 -17.43 5.81 24.65
N SER A 61 -18.11 5.04 23.81
CA SER A 61 -19.57 4.93 23.70
C SER A 61 -19.99 3.63 23.03
N ASN A 62 -19.67 3.47 21.75
CA ASN A 62 -19.99 2.27 20.99
C ASN A 62 -18.84 1.91 20.03
N PHE A 63 -18.87 0.69 19.50
CA PHE A 63 -17.85 0.16 18.60
C PHE A 63 -17.61 1.06 17.36
N TRP A 64 -18.66 1.62 16.77
CA TRP A 64 -18.53 2.42 15.55
C TRP A 64 -17.89 3.79 15.79
N ALA A 65 -18.14 4.40 16.95
CA ALA A 65 -17.48 5.63 17.35
C ALA A 65 -15.97 5.42 17.59
N TYR A 66 -15.60 4.26 18.10
CA TYR A 66 -14.19 3.87 18.28
C TYR A 66 -13.50 3.56 16.95
N VAL A 67 -14.13 2.76 16.09
CA VAL A 67 -13.49 2.27 14.86
C VAL A 67 -13.50 3.30 13.72
N GLY A 68 -14.47 4.19 13.68
CA GLY A 68 -14.60 5.21 12.61
C GLY A 68 -13.33 6.04 12.40
N PRO A 69 -12.78 6.69 13.44
CA PRO A 69 -11.51 7.41 13.36
C PRO A 69 -10.35 6.54 12.91
N LEU A 70 -10.29 5.26 13.33
CA LEU A 70 -9.24 4.32 12.96
C LEU A 70 -9.29 3.96 11.47
N VAL A 71 -10.48 3.71 10.93
CA VAL A 71 -10.69 3.47 9.49
C VAL A 71 -10.27 4.70 8.69
N PHE A 72 -10.74 5.87 9.12
CA PHE A 72 -10.38 7.13 8.47
C PHE A 72 -8.86 7.33 8.46
N GLY A 73 -8.19 7.19 9.61
CA GLY A 73 -6.73 7.34 9.73
C GLY A 73 -5.96 6.36 8.87
N THR A 74 -6.41 5.10 8.81
CA THR A 74 -5.79 4.06 7.97
C THR A 74 -5.86 4.43 6.49
N VAL A 75 -7.05 4.78 6.00
CA VAL A 75 -7.25 5.13 4.59
C VAL A 75 -6.56 6.45 4.24
N TRP A 76 -6.65 7.45 5.13
CA TRP A 76 -6.05 8.76 4.92
C TRP A 76 -4.53 8.72 4.88
N ALA A 77 -3.88 8.06 5.84
CA ALA A 77 -2.44 7.89 5.86
C ALA A 77 -1.92 7.12 4.62
N ALA A 78 -2.60 6.03 4.25
CA ALA A 78 -2.24 5.23 3.08
C ALA A 78 -2.45 6.00 1.76
N ALA A 79 -3.53 6.78 1.64
CA ALA A 79 -3.79 7.60 0.46
C ALA A 79 -2.74 8.70 0.29
N LEU A 80 -2.36 9.39 1.38
CA LEU A 80 -1.29 10.39 1.37
C LEU A 80 0.05 9.77 1.01
N ALA A 81 0.39 8.62 1.60
CA ALA A 81 1.63 7.90 1.30
C ALA A 81 1.70 7.50 -0.18
N LEU A 82 0.61 6.97 -0.72
CA LEU A 82 0.53 6.58 -2.14
C LEU A 82 0.62 7.79 -3.06
N ALA A 83 -0.07 8.89 -2.73
CA ALA A 83 -0.02 10.12 -3.53
C ALA A 83 1.39 10.71 -3.64
N LEU A 84 2.21 10.55 -2.60
CA LEU A 84 3.60 10.97 -2.59
C LEU A 84 4.52 9.95 -3.28
N ALA A 85 4.36 8.66 -2.96
CA ALA A 85 5.26 7.62 -3.43
C ALA A 85 5.07 7.26 -4.91
N LEU A 86 3.83 7.23 -5.42
CA LEU A 86 3.55 6.76 -6.78
C LEU A 86 4.24 7.59 -7.87
N PRO A 87 4.12 8.92 -7.90
CA PRO A 87 4.80 9.72 -8.93
C PRO A 87 6.33 9.62 -8.83
N LEU A 88 6.86 9.58 -7.61
CA LEU A 88 8.30 9.42 -7.39
C LEU A 88 8.79 8.04 -7.85
N ALA A 89 8.06 6.97 -7.52
CA ALA A 89 8.41 5.61 -7.94
C ALA A 89 8.41 5.47 -9.46
N ILE A 90 7.41 6.03 -10.15
CA ILE A 90 7.35 6.05 -11.62
C ILE A 90 8.54 6.83 -12.18
N GLY A 91 8.82 8.02 -11.65
CA GLY A 91 9.93 8.86 -12.09
C GLY A 91 11.29 8.18 -11.94
N ILE A 92 11.56 7.59 -10.76
CA ILE A 92 12.80 6.84 -10.49
C ILE A 92 12.89 5.61 -11.40
N ALA A 93 11.81 4.86 -11.56
CA ALA A 93 11.77 3.68 -12.41
C ALA A 93 12.05 4.03 -13.89
N LEU A 94 11.46 5.10 -14.42
CA LEU A 94 11.73 5.61 -15.78
C LEU A 94 13.18 6.09 -15.92
N PHE A 95 13.71 6.77 -14.92
CA PHE A 95 15.10 7.19 -14.93
C PHE A 95 16.04 6.00 -15.01
N ILE A 96 15.85 5.00 -14.14
CA ILE A 96 16.70 3.80 -14.11
C ILE A 96 16.58 2.99 -15.40
N SER A 97 15.36 2.84 -15.96
CA SER A 97 15.13 1.96 -17.11
C SER A 97 15.47 2.59 -18.46
N HIS A 98 15.38 3.93 -18.63
CA HIS A 98 15.48 4.58 -19.93
C HIS A 98 16.51 5.72 -20.04
N TYR A 99 16.91 6.34 -18.93
CA TYR A 99 17.84 7.48 -18.93
C TYR A 99 19.22 7.16 -18.39
N ALA A 100 19.31 6.35 -17.33
CA ALA A 100 20.56 6.05 -16.66
C ALA A 100 21.50 5.21 -17.56
N PRO A 101 22.82 5.48 -17.58
CA PRO A 101 23.78 4.57 -18.20
C PRO A 101 23.78 3.22 -17.48
N ARG A 102 24.10 2.14 -18.20
CA ARG A 102 23.97 0.75 -17.70
C ARG A 102 24.58 0.52 -16.33
N GLN A 103 25.78 1.06 -16.08
CA GLN A 103 26.46 0.90 -14.79
C GLN A 103 25.66 1.55 -13.64
N LEU A 104 25.21 2.78 -13.85
CA LEU A 104 24.42 3.51 -12.86
C LEU A 104 23.03 2.85 -12.64
N ALA A 105 22.38 2.43 -13.71
CA ALA A 105 21.09 1.72 -13.64
C ALA A 105 21.19 0.44 -12.80
N GLN A 106 22.31 -0.29 -12.92
CA GLN A 106 22.56 -1.52 -12.16
C GLN A 106 22.76 -1.22 -10.67
N VAL A 107 23.58 -0.21 -10.34
CA VAL A 107 23.82 0.19 -8.94
C VAL A 107 22.54 0.70 -8.28
N LEU A 108 21.80 1.58 -8.97
CA LEU A 108 20.53 2.09 -8.46
C LEU A 108 19.50 0.98 -8.27
N GLY A 109 19.45 0.00 -9.19
CA GLY A 109 18.62 -1.18 -9.05
C GLY A 109 18.93 -1.95 -7.77
N TYR A 110 20.19 -2.26 -7.50
CA TYR A 110 20.59 -2.92 -6.26
C TYR A 110 20.26 -2.12 -5.00
N ILE A 111 20.42 -0.80 -5.04
CA ILE A 111 20.06 0.08 -3.91
C ILE A 111 18.56 0.02 -3.65
N VAL A 112 17.73 0.08 -4.69
CA VAL A 112 16.26 0.00 -4.57
C VAL A 112 15.86 -1.36 -3.98
N ASP A 113 16.44 -2.46 -4.47
CA ASP A 113 16.14 -3.80 -3.99
C ASP A 113 16.59 -3.98 -2.52
N LEU A 114 17.75 -3.41 -2.13
CA LEU A 114 18.23 -3.42 -0.76
C LEU A 114 17.32 -2.62 0.19
N LEU A 115 16.88 -1.43 -0.23
CA LEU A 115 15.96 -0.60 0.55
C LEU A 115 14.59 -1.26 0.75
N ALA A 116 14.12 -2.05 -0.22
CA ALA A 116 12.88 -2.81 -0.09
C ALA A 116 12.95 -3.90 1.00
N ALA A 117 14.14 -4.39 1.34
CA ALA A 117 14.37 -5.39 2.37
C ALA A 117 14.53 -4.81 3.79
N VAL A 118 14.60 -3.48 3.95
CA VAL A 118 14.75 -2.83 5.25
C VAL A 118 13.52 -3.07 6.12
N PRO A 119 13.67 -3.52 7.40
CA PRO A 119 12.56 -3.68 8.33
C PRO A 119 11.81 -2.37 8.58
N SER A 120 10.47 -2.42 8.67
CA SER A 120 9.63 -1.22 8.88
C SER A 120 9.95 -0.45 10.17
N VAL A 121 10.38 -1.15 11.21
CA VAL A 121 10.79 -0.55 12.49
C VAL A 121 11.94 0.45 12.30
N VAL A 122 12.88 0.18 11.39
CA VAL A 122 14.01 1.09 11.10
C VAL A 122 13.49 2.41 10.52
N PHE A 123 12.51 2.34 9.60
CA PHE A 123 11.85 3.54 9.08
C PHE A 123 11.08 4.30 10.17
N GLY A 124 10.46 3.58 11.12
CA GLY A 124 9.79 4.20 12.27
C GLY A 124 10.77 4.93 13.20
N LEU A 125 11.90 4.31 13.52
CA LEU A 125 12.97 4.92 14.33
C LEU A 125 13.57 6.14 13.64
N TRP A 126 13.86 6.05 12.35
CA TRP A 126 14.30 7.18 11.56
C TRP A 126 13.24 8.30 11.50
N GLY A 127 11.98 7.91 11.35
CA GLY A 127 10.85 8.82 11.29
C GLY A 127 10.70 9.66 12.55
N ILE A 128 10.74 9.03 13.73
CA ILE A 128 10.61 9.73 15.01
C ILE A 128 11.88 10.47 15.41
N GLY A 129 13.07 9.88 15.16
CA GLY A 129 14.35 10.43 15.60
C GLY A 129 14.91 11.52 14.70
N VAL A 130 14.63 11.47 13.41
CA VAL A 130 15.24 12.37 12.41
C VAL A 130 14.18 13.16 11.66
N LEU A 131 13.21 12.47 11.02
CA LEU A 131 12.26 13.13 10.13
C LEU A 131 11.31 14.07 10.89
N ALA A 132 10.73 13.62 12.01
CA ALA A 132 9.77 14.42 12.76
C ALA A 132 10.39 15.75 13.29
N PRO A 133 11.57 15.75 13.91
CA PRO A 133 12.23 17.00 14.29
C PRO A 133 12.60 17.89 13.09
N ALA A 134 13.13 17.29 12.01
CA ALA A 134 13.53 18.03 10.81
C ALA A 134 12.36 18.65 10.06
N ALA A 135 11.17 18.07 10.17
CA ALA A 135 9.97 18.55 9.51
C ALA A 135 9.30 19.75 10.23
N GLN A 136 9.58 19.97 11.52
CA GLN A 136 8.95 21.04 12.30
C GLN A 136 9.07 22.44 11.67
N PRO A 137 10.26 22.92 11.26
CA PRO A 137 10.38 24.24 10.64
C PRO A 137 9.61 24.32 9.31
N ILE A 138 9.54 23.21 8.56
CA ILE A 138 8.78 23.15 7.31
C ILE A 138 7.27 23.24 7.63
N TYR A 139 6.80 22.57 8.70
CA TYR A 139 5.39 22.60 9.11
C TYR A 139 4.99 23.99 9.61
N ALA A 140 5.87 24.66 10.36
CA ALA A 140 5.64 26.04 10.78
C ALA A 140 5.51 26.98 9.58
N TRP A 141 6.42 26.85 8.61
CA TRP A 141 6.39 27.61 7.36
C TRP A 141 5.12 27.35 6.53
N LEU A 142 4.74 26.07 6.37
CA LEU A 142 3.51 25.69 5.68
C LEU A 142 2.26 26.27 6.36
N ASN A 143 2.21 26.23 7.68
CA ASN A 143 1.09 26.80 8.44
C ASN A 143 1.02 28.32 8.30
N GLU A 144 2.15 29.01 8.37
CA GLU A 144 2.22 30.48 8.22
C GLU A 144 1.77 30.95 6.83
N HIS A 145 2.21 30.27 5.76
CA HIS A 145 1.98 30.71 4.37
C HIS A 145 0.73 30.07 3.73
N LEU A 146 0.40 28.84 4.12
CA LEU A 146 -0.70 28.06 3.54
C LEU A 146 -1.78 27.67 4.59
N GLY A 147 -1.76 28.27 5.79
CA GLY A 147 -2.72 27.99 6.86
C GLY A 147 -4.18 28.34 6.53
N TRP A 148 -4.42 29.09 5.46
CA TRP A 148 -5.74 29.32 4.90
C TRP A 148 -6.36 28.06 4.26
N ILE A 149 -5.52 27.08 3.89
CA ILE A 149 -5.98 25.77 3.41
C ILE A 149 -6.31 24.91 4.64
N PRO A 150 -7.52 24.31 4.74
CA PRO A 150 -7.93 23.52 5.91
C PRO A 150 -6.98 22.39 6.31
N LEU A 151 -6.21 21.85 5.34
CA LEU A 151 -5.22 20.79 5.58
C LEU A 151 -4.01 21.28 6.38
N PHE A 152 -3.60 22.53 6.21
CA PHE A 152 -2.39 23.10 6.83
C PHE A 152 -2.73 24.08 7.98
N GLY A 153 -4.03 24.30 8.25
CA GLY A 153 -4.49 25.15 9.34
C GLY A 153 -4.44 24.45 10.71
N GLY A 154 -4.47 25.27 11.77
CA GLY A 154 -4.48 24.79 13.16
C GLY A 154 -3.16 25.02 13.88
N VAL A 155 -3.06 24.51 15.12
CA VAL A 155 -1.84 24.62 15.92
C VAL A 155 -0.84 23.56 15.50
N VAL A 156 0.30 24.00 14.98
CA VAL A 156 1.40 23.09 14.58
C VAL A 156 1.96 22.37 15.80
N THR A 157 2.12 21.06 15.68
CA THR A 157 2.70 20.26 16.76
C THR A 157 4.17 20.60 17.01
N GLY A 158 4.55 20.72 18.29
CA GLY A 158 5.95 20.95 18.68
C GLY A 158 6.83 19.71 18.58
N THR A 159 6.29 18.52 18.30
CA THR A 159 7.04 17.26 18.21
C THR A 159 7.26 16.77 16.78
N GLY A 160 6.57 17.36 15.79
CA GLY A 160 6.58 16.88 14.41
C GLY A 160 5.88 15.54 14.20
N ARG A 161 5.23 14.95 15.23
CA ARG A 161 4.55 13.64 15.19
C ARG A 161 3.13 13.79 14.67
N THR A 162 3.00 13.93 13.35
CA THR A 162 1.74 14.21 12.65
C THR A 162 1.38 13.10 11.67
N ILE A 163 0.15 13.15 11.16
CA ILE A 163 -0.29 12.24 10.09
C ILE A 163 0.54 12.44 8.81
N LEU A 164 1.01 13.67 8.53
CA LEU A 164 1.88 13.94 7.39
C LEU A 164 3.25 13.29 7.55
N THR A 165 3.85 13.35 8.75
CA THR A 165 5.11 12.65 9.04
C THR A 165 4.95 11.14 8.89
N ALA A 166 3.86 10.56 9.41
CA ALA A 166 3.56 9.16 9.24
C ALA A 166 3.40 8.79 7.75
N ALA A 167 2.67 9.61 6.97
CA ALA A 167 2.51 9.41 5.54
C ALA A 167 3.82 9.50 4.76
N LEU A 168 4.73 10.41 5.14
CA LEU A 168 6.07 10.51 4.55
C LEU A 168 6.92 9.27 4.84
N VAL A 169 6.90 8.77 6.08
CA VAL A 169 7.59 7.52 6.44
C VAL A 169 7.04 6.34 5.64
N LEU A 170 5.72 6.22 5.56
CA LEU A 170 5.05 5.21 4.74
C LEU A 170 5.43 5.35 3.26
N ALA A 171 5.46 6.57 2.72
CA ALA A 171 5.84 6.82 1.33
C ALA A 171 7.27 6.35 1.05
N VAL A 172 8.24 6.70 1.90
CA VAL A 172 9.64 6.26 1.78
C VAL A 172 9.74 4.73 1.85
N MET A 173 8.95 4.09 2.68
CA MET A 173 8.95 2.63 2.86
C MET A 173 8.35 1.88 1.64
N ILE A 174 7.27 2.40 1.03
CA ILE A 174 6.63 1.75 -0.12
C ILE A 174 7.31 2.08 -1.46
N LEU A 175 8.03 3.21 -1.52
CA LEU A 175 8.68 3.71 -2.73
C LEU A 175 9.65 2.69 -3.37
N PRO A 176 10.55 1.99 -2.65
CA PRO A 176 11.46 1.04 -3.26
C PRO A 176 10.73 -0.12 -3.94
N ILE A 177 9.71 -0.69 -3.29
CA ILE A 177 8.93 -1.81 -3.83
C ILE A 177 8.21 -1.39 -5.11
N MET A 178 7.56 -0.22 -5.09
CA MET A 178 6.86 0.30 -6.25
C MET A 178 7.81 0.60 -7.41
N THR A 179 8.99 1.17 -7.09
CA THR A 179 10.03 1.48 -8.07
C THR A 179 10.57 0.20 -8.73
N ALA A 180 10.84 -0.85 -7.95
CA ALA A 180 11.33 -2.12 -8.47
C ALA A 180 10.34 -2.74 -9.48
N ILE A 181 9.05 -2.78 -9.14
CA ILE A 181 8.00 -3.32 -10.01
C ILE A 181 7.83 -2.46 -11.28
N CYS A 182 7.74 -1.14 -11.12
CA CYS A 182 7.60 -0.24 -12.27
C CYS A 182 8.82 -0.34 -13.21
N ARG A 183 10.04 -0.41 -12.66
CA ARG A 183 11.28 -0.59 -13.46
C ARG A 183 11.23 -1.87 -14.28
N GLU A 184 10.87 -2.98 -13.65
CA GLU A 184 10.80 -4.28 -14.32
C GLU A 184 9.81 -4.26 -15.49
N ILE A 185 8.64 -3.68 -15.29
CA ILE A 185 7.62 -3.58 -16.32
C ILE A 185 8.03 -2.64 -17.46
N PHE A 186 8.68 -1.50 -17.14
CA PHE A 186 9.15 -0.58 -18.19
C PHE A 186 10.26 -1.20 -19.04
N LEU A 187 11.09 -2.08 -18.47
CA LEU A 187 12.10 -2.81 -19.23
C LEU A 187 11.48 -3.83 -20.20
N GLN A 188 10.31 -4.39 -19.88
CA GLN A 188 9.59 -5.34 -20.73
C GLN A 188 8.86 -4.68 -21.91
N ALA A 189 8.80 -3.34 -21.99
CA ALA A 189 8.17 -2.65 -23.09
C ALA A 189 8.81 -3.05 -24.45
N PRO A 190 8.00 -3.48 -25.47
CA PRO A 190 8.51 -4.00 -26.74
C PRO A 190 9.48 -3.03 -27.43
N VAL A 191 10.63 -3.54 -27.84
CA VAL A 191 11.68 -2.75 -28.49
C VAL A 191 11.18 -2.15 -29.80
N LEU A 192 10.40 -2.90 -30.59
CA LEU A 192 9.84 -2.45 -31.84
C LEU A 192 8.97 -1.19 -31.71
N HIS A 193 8.15 -1.08 -30.63
CA HIS A 193 7.34 0.12 -30.39
C HIS A 193 8.21 1.34 -30.07
N LYS A 194 9.29 1.14 -29.31
CA LYS A 194 10.24 2.20 -28.98
C LYS A 194 11.00 2.68 -30.21
N GLU A 195 11.49 1.76 -31.03
CA GLU A 195 12.21 2.04 -32.27
C GLU A 195 11.31 2.71 -33.32
N ALA A 196 10.06 2.25 -33.47
CA ALA A 196 9.09 2.87 -34.37
C ALA A 196 8.80 4.33 -33.99
N ALA A 197 8.61 4.62 -32.70
CA ALA A 197 8.40 6.00 -32.24
C ALA A 197 9.63 6.88 -32.54
N LEU A 198 10.84 6.39 -32.30
CA LEU A 198 12.09 7.13 -32.59
C LEU A 198 12.33 7.30 -34.09
N ALA A 199 11.98 6.31 -34.93
CA ALA A 199 12.08 6.38 -36.39
C ALA A 199 11.14 7.45 -36.98
N LEU A 200 10.01 7.73 -36.34
CA LEU A 200 9.08 8.81 -36.69
C LEU A 200 9.55 10.19 -36.17
N GLY A 201 10.73 10.29 -35.59
CA GLY A 201 11.31 11.55 -35.10
C GLY A 201 10.89 11.94 -33.67
N ALA A 202 10.25 11.04 -32.92
CA ALA A 202 9.89 11.31 -31.53
C ALA A 202 11.14 11.48 -30.64
N THR A 203 11.07 12.40 -29.69
CA THR A 203 12.06 12.55 -28.63
C THR A 203 11.99 11.35 -27.65
N ARG A 204 13.01 11.18 -26.82
CA ARG A 204 12.99 10.11 -25.78
C ARG A 204 11.78 10.21 -24.85
N TRP A 205 11.37 11.41 -24.48
CA TRP A 205 10.20 11.61 -23.62
C TRP A 205 8.90 11.25 -24.35
N GLU A 206 8.76 11.65 -25.61
CA GLU A 206 7.59 11.29 -26.44
C GLU A 206 7.52 9.78 -26.64
N MET A 207 8.64 9.10 -26.92
CA MET A 207 8.70 7.65 -26.99
C MET A 207 8.24 6.99 -25.66
N ILE A 208 8.68 7.49 -24.50
CA ILE A 208 8.23 6.99 -23.19
C ILE A 208 6.73 7.18 -23.03
N ARG A 209 6.21 8.36 -23.38
CA ARG A 209 4.80 8.70 -23.24
C ARG A 209 3.91 7.91 -24.22
N LEU A 210 4.38 7.62 -25.42
CA LEU A 210 3.61 6.94 -26.47
C LEU A 210 3.72 5.40 -26.41
N ALA A 211 4.87 4.86 -26.04
CA ALA A 211 5.13 3.42 -26.06
C ALA A 211 5.25 2.80 -24.66
N VAL A 212 6.09 3.38 -23.78
CA VAL A 212 6.44 2.75 -22.51
C VAL A 212 5.32 2.91 -21.45
N LEU A 213 4.83 4.11 -21.24
CA LEU A 213 3.79 4.38 -20.24
C LEU A 213 2.45 3.70 -20.54
N PRO A 214 1.94 3.70 -21.79
CA PRO A 214 0.72 2.96 -22.12
C PRO A 214 0.85 1.45 -21.89
N PHE A 215 2.00 0.87 -22.32
CA PHE A 215 2.31 -0.53 -22.05
C PHE A 215 2.41 -0.82 -20.56
N GLY A 216 3.06 0.06 -19.80
CA GLY A 216 3.30 -0.11 -18.38
C GLY A 216 2.10 0.15 -17.46
N ARG A 217 0.98 0.72 -17.96
CA ARG A 217 -0.18 1.09 -17.12
C ARG A 217 -0.70 -0.02 -16.19
N PRO A 218 -0.95 -1.25 -16.67
CA PRO A 218 -1.42 -2.33 -15.79
C PRO A 218 -0.43 -2.63 -14.66
N GLY A 219 0.86 -2.55 -14.98
CA GLY A 219 1.92 -2.78 -14.01
C GLY A 219 2.10 -1.65 -13.01
N ILE A 220 1.97 -0.40 -13.41
CA ILE A 220 1.96 0.75 -12.50
C ILE A 220 0.82 0.60 -11.50
N ILE A 221 -0.37 0.20 -11.95
CA ILE A 221 -1.52 -0.02 -11.06
C ILE A 221 -1.24 -1.19 -10.11
N SER A 222 -0.63 -2.28 -10.59
CA SER A 222 -0.24 -3.42 -9.74
C SER A 222 0.79 -3.00 -8.69
N ALA A 223 1.78 -2.20 -9.05
CA ALA A 223 2.75 -1.62 -8.13
C ALA A 223 2.07 -0.73 -7.07
N ALA A 224 1.15 0.14 -7.50
CA ALA A 224 0.37 1.00 -6.60
C ALA A 224 -0.47 0.17 -5.62
N MET A 225 -1.11 -0.91 -6.10
CA MET A 225 -1.89 -1.81 -5.25
C MET A 225 -1.04 -2.53 -4.20
N LEU A 226 0.15 -3.00 -4.57
CA LEU A 226 1.06 -3.63 -3.63
C LEU A 226 1.56 -2.62 -2.59
N GLY A 227 1.95 -1.41 -3.02
CA GLY A 227 2.32 -0.32 -2.12
C GLY A 227 1.21 0.07 -1.17
N LEU A 228 -0.02 0.21 -1.68
CA LEU A 228 -1.21 0.54 -0.89
C LEU A 228 -1.53 -0.55 0.14
N GLY A 229 -1.50 -1.83 -0.27
CA GLY A 229 -1.73 -2.95 0.64
C GLY A 229 -0.72 -2.95 1.81
N ARG A 230 0.56 -2.68 1.51
CA ARG A 230 1.60 -2.54 2.54
C ARG A 230 1.34 -1.33 3.45
N ALA A 231 0.97 -0.17 2.91
CA ALA A 231 0.69 1.03 3.69
C ALA A 231 -0.52 0.89 4.62
N LEU A 232 -1.61 0.22 4.15
CA LEU A 232 -2.81 -0.04 4.95
C LEU A 232 -2.54 -0.96 6.15
N GLY A 233 -1.61 -1.91 6.01
CA GLY A 233 -1.26 -2.88 7.04
C GLY A 233 -0.07 -2.47 7.91
N GLU A 234 0.54 -1.30 7.68
CA GLU A 234 1.73 -0.91 8.44
C GLU A 234 1.40 -0.61 9.90
N THR A 235 2.16 -1.24 10.75
CA THR A 235 1.89 -1.28 12.19
C THR A 235 2.91 -0.48 12.97
N MET A 236 4.18 -0.94 12.96
CA MET A 236 5.21 -0.43 13.88
C MET A 236 5.71 0.94 13.48
N ALA A 237 5.94 1.21 12.20
CA ALA A 237 6.42 2.52 11.78
C ALA A 237 5.40 3.62 12.11
N VAL A 238 4.11 3.37 11.91
CA VAL A 238 3.03 4.32 12.25
C VAL A 238 2.88 4.46 13.77
N ALA A 239 2.86 3.35 14.53
CA ALA A 239 2.75 3.38 15.99
C ALA A 239 3.86 4.23 16.66
N MET A 240 5.07 4.19 16.10
CA MET A 240 6.21 4.96 16.62
C MET A 240 6.15 6.45 16.27
N VAL A 241 5.71 6.78 15.05
CA VAL A 241 5.78 8.13 14.50
C VAL A 241 4.54 8.96 14.80
N LEU A 242 3.35 8.34 14.81
CA LEU A 242 2.09 9.04 14.94
C LEU A 242 1.71 9.27 16.41
N SER A 243 1.39 10.51 16.77
CA SER A 243 0.76 10.83 18.05
C SER A 243 -0.77 10.83 17.83
N ALA A 244 -1.43 9.72 18.20
CA ALA A 244 -2.85 9.52 17.94
C ALA A 244 -3.72 10.04 19.11
N THR A 245 -4.82 10.72 18.77
CA THR A 245 -5.82 11.25 19.74
C THR A 245 -7.21 10.65 19.54
N GLY A 246 -7.39 9.76 18.55
CA GLY A 246 -8.68 9.12 18.27
C GLY A 246 -9.72 10.03 17.62
N VAL A 247 -9.34 11.19 17.12
CA VAL A 247 -10.22 12.17 16.49
C VAL A 247 -10.11 12.12 14.97
N VAL A 248 -11.22 12.23 14.25
CA VAL A 248 -11.22 12.39 12.79
C VAL A 248 -10.79 13.81 12.45
N SER A 249 -9.63 13.94 11.81
CA SER A 249 -9.08 15.23 11.40
C SER A 249 -8.39 15.13 10.03
N PHE A 250 -8.71 16.08 9.15
CA PHE A 250 -7.99 16.23 7.87
C PHE A 250 -6.73 17.09 7.99
N LYS A 251 -6.52 17.72 9.16
CA LYS A 251 -5.35 18.56 9.40
C LYS A 251 -4.08 17.73 9.40
N LEU A 252 -3.08 18.17 8.65
CA LEU A 252 -1.85 17.41 8.42
C LEU A 252 -0.73 17.76 9.42
N LEU A 253 -0.78 18.94 10.04
CA LEU A 253 0.32 19.52 10.80
C LEU A 253 0.07 19.56 12.32
N THR A 254 -1.11 19.15 12.76
CA THR A 254 -1.52 19.23 14.16
C THR A 254 -1.21 17.96 14.94
N SER A 255 -1.33 18.02 16.28
CA SER A 255 -1.27 16.83 17.15
C SER A 255 -2.59 16.06 17.22
N GLU A 256 -3.68 16.61 16.67
CA GLU A 256 -4.99 15.96 16.62
C GLU A 256 -5.01 14.99 15.43
N ASN A 257 -4.49 13.78 15.62
CA ASN A 257 -4.37 12.79 14.55
C ASN A 257 -5.28 11.58 14.81
N PRO A 258 -5.96 11.05 13.78
CA PRO A 258 -6.57 9.74 13.89
C PRO A 258 -5.46 8.67 13.95
N SER A 259 -5.66 7.60 14.71
CA SER A 259 -4.77 6.43 14.64
C SER A 259 -5.07 5.58 13.41
N THR A 260 -4.17 4.65 13.07
CA THR A 260 -4.47 3.57 12.12
C THR A 260 -4.91 2.32 12.88
N ILE A 261 -5.73 1.48 12.24
CA ILE A 261 -6.20 0.23 12.84
C ILE A 261 -5.04 -0.66 13.29
N ALA A 262 -4.08 -0.90 12.39
CA ALA A 262 -2.94 -1.77 12.67
C ALA A 262 -2.08 -1.25 13.83
N ALA A 263 -1.77 0.04 13.85
CA ALA A 263 -1.01 0.67 14.95
C ALA A 263 -1.80 0.65 16.27
N ASN A 264 -3.09 0.90 16.24
CA ASN A 264 -3.95 0.85 17.42
C ASN A 264 -4.00 -0.56 18.02
N ILE A 265 -4.18 -1.61 17.20
CA ILE A 265 -4.14 -3.00 17.67
C ILE A 265 -2.80 -3.30 18.34
N ALA A 266 -1.68 -2.94 17.73
CA ALA A 266 -0.36 -3.22 18.28
C ALA A 266 -0.09 -2.55 19.63
N LEU A 267 -0.59 -1.32 19.81
CA LEU A 267 -0.41 -0.57 21.05
C LEU A 267 -1.38 -1.02 22.16
N ALA A 268 -2.62 -1.36 21.81
CA ALA A 268 -3.64 -1.70 22.80
C ALA A 268 -3.66 -3.20 23.16
N PHE A 269 -3.23 -4.09 22.26
CA PHE A 269 -3.33 -5.55 22.47
C PHE A 269 -2.58 -6.06 23.71
N PRO A 270 -1.36 -5.58 24.04
CA PRO A 270 -0.62 -6.05 25.21
C PRO A 270 -1.36 -5.80 26.56
N GLU A 271 -2.21 -4.78 26.58
CA GLU A 271 -2.96 -4.37 27.79
C GLU A 271 -4.45 -4.76 27.71
N ALA A 272 -4.86 -5.45 26.64
CA ALA A 272 -6.27 -5.79 26.42
C ALA A 272 -6.65 -7.08 27.16
N TYR A 273 -7.75 -7.04 27.90
CA TYR A 273 -8.33 -8.19 28.60
C TYR A 273 -9.84 -8.29 28.36
N GLY A 274 -10.40 -9.49 28.45
CA GLY A 274 -11.85 -9.72 28.35
C GLY A 274 -12.42 -9.23 27.01
N GLU A 275 -13.47 -8.41 27.08
CA GLU A 275 -14.16 -7.86 25.90
C GLU A 275 -13.28 -6.94 25.04
N ASN A 276 -12.28 -6.30 25.61
CA ASN A 276 -11.35 -5.46 24.84
C ASN A 276 -10.62 -6.25 23.75
N ILE A 277 -10.30 -7.53 23.99
CA ILE A 277 -9.71 -8.41 22.97
C ILE A 277 -10.68 -8.59 21.79
N ASN A 278 -11.97 -8.81 22.07
CA ASN A 278 -12.98 -8.97 21.02
C ASN A 278 -13.14 -7.66 20.21
N VAL A 279 -13.09 -6.50 20.88
CA VAL A 279 -13.09 -5.18 20.22
C VAL A 279 -11.89 -5.05 19.27
N LEU A 280 -10.67 -5.40 19.71
CA LEU A 280 -9.48 -5.34 18.85
C LEU A 280 -9.54 -6.34 17.68
N ILE A 281 -10.07 -7.56 17.92
CA ILE A 281 -10.28 -8.53 16.83
C ILE A 281 -11.32 -8.00 15.83
N ALA A 282 -12.37 -7.35 16.30
CA ALA A 282 -13.37 -6.71 15.43
C ALA A 282 -12.77 -5.57 14.60
N THR A 283 -11.87 -4.75 15.17
CA THR A 283 -11.14 -3.74 14.38
C THR A 283 -10.26 -4.38 13.31
N GLY A 284 -9.65 -5.54 13.61
CA GLY A 284 -8.90 -6.34 12.63
C GLY A 284 -9.78 -6.87 11.50
N LEU A 285 -11.02 -7.31 11.80
CA LEU A 285 -12.01 -7.69 10.79
C LEU A 285 -12.37 -6.50 9.88
N ILE A 286 -12.56 -5.32 10.47
CA ILE A 286 -12.83 -4.10 9.68
C ILE A 286 -11.64 -3.76 8.77
N LEU A 287 -10.41 -3.88 9.25
CA LEU A 287 -9.22 -3.70 8.40
C LEU A 287 -9.20 -4.68 7.23
N PHE A 288 -9.53 -5.94 7.48
CA PHE A 288 -9.63 -6.95 6.41
C PHE A 288 -10.68 -6.56 5.37
N ILE A 289 -11.86 -6.10 5.79
CA ILE A 289 -12.93 -5.62 4.90
C ILE A 289 -12.46 -4.39 4.11
N VAL A 290 -11.85 -3.41 4.76
CA VAL A 290 -11.35 -2.19 4.11
C VAL A 290 -10.30 -2.54 3.04
N THR A 291 -9.33 -3.39 3.37
CA THR A 291 -8.29 -3.82 2.42
C THR A 291 -8.89 -4.61 1.26
N PHE A 292 -9.87 -5.46 1.53
CA PHE A 292 -10.58 -6.20 0.48
C PHE A 292 -11.33 -5.26 -0.46
N LEU A 293 -12.09 -4.30 0.07
CA LEU A 293 -12.85 -3.31 -0.71
C LEU A 293 -11.94 -2.43 -1.57
N VAL A 294 -10.83 -1.94 -0.99
CA VAL A 294 -9.85 -1.14 -1.72
C VAL A 294 -9.22 -1.95 -2.85
N ASN A 295 -8.84 -3.20 -2.60
CA ASN A 295 -8.29 -4.09 -3.62
C ASN A 295 -9.31 -4.45 -4.70
N ALA A 296 -10.57 -4.70 -4.32
CA ALA A 296 -11.66 -4.99 -5.26
C ALA A 296 -11.96 -3.77 -6.16
N LEU A 297 -12.03 -2.57 -5.56
CA LEU A 297 -12.26 -1.33 -6.30
C LEU A 297 -11.15 -1.07 -7.33
N ALA A 298 -9.90 -1.25 -6.95
CA ALA A 298 -8.79 -1.04 -7.85
C ALA A 298 -8.77 -2.06 -8.99
N ARG A 299 -9.04 -3.34 -8.73
CA ARG A 299 -9.19 -4.36 -9.78
C ARG A 299 -10.35 -4.04 -10.73
N TRP A 300 -11.46 -3.57 -10.19
CA TRP A 300 -12.61 -3.16 -10.98
C TRP A 300 -12.29 -1.97 -11.91
N ILE A 301 -11.53 -0.98 -11.43
CA ILE A 301 -11.07 0.14 -12.26
C ILE A 301 -10.17 -0.36 -13.40
N ILE A 302 -9.29 -1.34 -13.12
CA ILE A 302 -8.40 -1.93 -14.12
C ILE A 302 -9.21 -2.70 -15.19
N SER A 303 -10.14 -3.56 -14.77
CA SER A 303 -10.90 -4.42 -15.68
C SER A 303 -11.75 -3.61 -16.67
N ARG A 304 -12.41 -2.55 -16.19
CA ARG A 304 -13.20 -1.67 -17.08
C ARG A 304 -12.36 -0.98 -18.15
N ARG A 305 -11.10 -0.65 -17.86
CA ARG A 305 -10.21 -0.03 -18.85
C ARG A 305 -9.58 -1.02 -19.82
N ALA A 306 -9.44 -2.29 -19.44
CA ALA A 306 -8.95 -3.34 -20.32
C ALA A 306 -9.98 -3.66 -21.44
N GLU A 307 -11.27 -3.61 -21.13
CA GLU A 307 -12.36 -3.80 -22.13
C GLU A 307 -12.41 -2.69 -23.18
N PHE A 308 -12.08 -1.45 -22.80
CA PHE A 308 -11.99 -0.33 -23.76
C PHE A 308 -10.80 -0.44 -24.72
N ASN A 309 -9.67 -1.02 -24.29
CA ASN A 309 -8.49 -1.19 -25.16
C ASN A 309 -8.55 -2.46 -26.02
N ALA A 310 -9.50 -3.36 -25.80
CA ALA A 310 -9.71 -4.56 -26.63
C ALA A 310 -10.78 -4.35 -27.72
N ALA A 311 -11.45 -3.20 -27.70
CA ALA A 311 -12.51 -2.85 -28.66
C ALA A 311 -12.00 -1.91 -29.80
N ASP A 312 -10.76 -1.43 -29.74
CA ASP A 312 -10.03 -0.69 -30.79
C ASP A 312 -8.96 -1.62 -31.42
#